data_2de788a16875753bfd26d634bd9c6938
#
_entry.id   2de788a16875753bfd26d634bd9c6938
#
_cell.length_a   1.000
_cell.length_b   1.000
_cell.length_c   1.000
_cell.angle_alpha   90.00
_cell.angle_beta   90.00
_cell.angle_gamma   90.00
#
_symmetry.space_group_name_H-M   'P 1'
#
loop_
_entity.id
_entity.type
_entity.pdbx_description
1 polymer ?
#
loop_
_entity_poly.entity_id
_entity_poly.type
_entity_poly.pdbx_seq_one_letter_code
_entity_poly.pdbx_strand_id
1 'polypeptide(L)'
;MKNWLRYIYFIFIIVILIIVVLFIKNDLTGIKDLLNLSILNFLILSILTIITIILNGNRIKILTRYYNLKLKFKEWFGLSAITTMGNYLAPLGLGMSLRGIYLKKKYKFPYKLFITTLAISYIISFFIYGLIGVILIIYLYLKYNFFNIFIFLIFLCMLIVNFLIIIISPRIKNSKNKFLNYFIQVINSWSKMKKDFKLLARLVINDLF
;
A
#
# COMPACT_ATOMS: atom_id res chain seq x y z
N MET A 1 -31.36 -15.56 -1.78
CA MET A 1 -30.44 -14.43 -1.48
C MET A 1 -29.19 -14.34 -2.37
N LYS A 2 -28.72 -15.43 -3.01
CA LYS A 2 -27.48 -15.42 -3.82
C LYS A 2 -27.55 -14.67 -5.17
N ASN A 3 -28.70 -14.57 -5.78
CA ASN A 3 -28.83 -14.00 -7.13
C ASN A 3 -28.86 -12.46 -7.14
N TRP A 4 -29.40 -11.82 -6.12
CA TRP A 4 -29.49 -10.36 -6.03
C TRP A 4 -28.11 -9.69 -5.92
N LEU A 5 -27.20 -10.28 -5.17
CA LEU A 5 -25.80 -9.81 -5.12
C LEU A 5 -25.09 -9.87 -6.48
N ARG A 6 -25.39 -10.87 -7.30
CA ARG A 6 -24.87 -10.96 -8.69
C ARG A 6 -25.34 -9.79 -9.56
N TYR A 7 -26.61 -9.43 -9.48
CA TYR A 7 -27.15 -8.30 -10.23
C TYR A 7 -26.54 -6.96 -9.78
N ILE A 8 -26.34 -6.76 -8.47
CA ILE A 8 -25.67 -5.57 -7.95
C ILE A 8 -24.23 -5.49 -8.48
N TYR A 9 -23.46 -6.58 -8.46
CA TYR A 9 -22.12 -6.60 -9.04
C TYR A 9 -22.11 -6.29 -10.53
N PHE A 10 -23.09 -6.81 -11.29
CA PHE A 10 -23.19 -6.57 -12.71
C PHE A 10 -23.53 -5.11 -13.01
N ILE A 11 -24.50 -4.54 -12.31
CA ILE A 11 -24.85 -3.12 -12.41
C ILE A 11 -23.64 -2.24 -12.03
N PHE A 12 -22.92 -2.56 -10.96
CA PHE A 12 -21.73 -1.83 -10.55
C PHE A 12 -20.62 -1.84 -11.61
N ILE A 13 -20.39 -2.98 -12.25
CA ILE A 13 -19.41 -3.09 -13.35
C ILE A 13 -19.85 -2.24 -14.54
N ILE A 14 -21.14 -2.26 -14.92
CA ILE A 14 -21.68 -1.46 -16.02
C ILE A 14 -21.52 0.03 -15.70
N VAL A 15 -21.84 0.48 -14.49
CA VAL A 15 -21.69 1.87 -14.07
C VAL A 15 -20.23 2.31 -14.17
N ILE A 16 -19.29 1.48 -13.71
CA ILE A 16 -17.85 1.77 -13.84
C ILE A 16 -17.44 1.88 -15.30
N LEU A 17 -17.89 0.95 -16.16
CA LEU A 17 -17.58 0.99 -17.58
C LEU A 17 -18.14 2.25 -18.25
N ILE A 18 -19.34 2.67 -17.90
CA ILE A 18 -19.95 3.92 -18.40
C ILE A 18 -19.11 5.13 -17.95
N ILE A 19 -18.71 5.20 -16.66
CA ILE A 19 -17.87 6.27 -16.14
C ILE A 19 -16.52 6.32 -16.87
N VAL A 20 -15.88 5.17 -17.10
CA VAL A 20 -14.62 5.08 -17.85
C VAL A 20 -14.79 5.55 -19.29
N VAL A 21 -15.84 5.13 -19.97
CA VAL A 21 -16.13 5.57 -21.35
C VAL A 21 -16.39 7.07 -21.43
N LEU A 22 -17.17 7.62 -20.48
CA LEU A 22 -17.42 9.06 -20.41
C LEU A 22 -16.15 9.85 -20.10
N PHE A 23 -15.30 9.36 -19.21
CA PHE A 23 -14.00 9.96 -18.90
C PHE A 23 -13.09 9.97 -20.13
N ILE A 24 -12.97 8.83 -20.82
CA ILE A 24 -12.19 8.70 -22.07
C ILE A 24 -12.70 9.67 -23.14
N LYS A 25 -14.04 9.79 -23.28
CA LYS A 25 -14.66 10.67 -24.28
C LYS A 25 -14.40 12.16 -23.99
N ASN A 26 -14.33 12.54 -22.70
CA ASN A 26 -14.09 13.91 -22.28
C ASN A 26 -12.60 14.29 -22.30
N ASP A 27 -11.68 13.33 -22.20
CA ASP A 27 -10.23 13.58 -22.15
C ASP A 27 -9.48 12.86 -23.28
N LEU A 28 -10.00 13.04 -24.51
CA LEU A 28 -9.34 12.51 -25.72
C LEU A 28 -7.97 13.11 -25.98
N THR A 29 -7.69 14.32 -25.48
CA THR A 29 -6.37 14.96 -25.56
C THR A 29 -5.36 14.23 -24.70
N GLY A 30 -5.66 13.91 -23.44
CA GLY A 30 -4.77 13.16 -22.57
C GLY A 30 -4.43 11.75 -23.11
N ILE A 31 -5.40 11.10 -23.80
CA ILE A 31 -5.12 9.80 -24.44
C ILE A 31 -4.19 9.95 -25.64
N LYS A 32 -4.37 10.98 -26.46
CA LYS A 32 -3.44 11.29 -27.57
C LYS A 32 -2.04 11.58 -27.06
N ASP A 33 -1.90 12.30 -25.95
CA ASP A 33 -0.60 12.57 -25.33
C ASP A 33 0.07 11.30 -24.80
N LEU A 34 -0.72 10.33 -24.28
CA LEU A 34 -0.22 9.00 -23.90
C LEU A 34 0.26 8.18 -25.12
N LEU A 35 -0.44 8.27 -26.25
CA LEU A 35 -0.04 7.60 -27.50
C LEU A 35 1.20 8.25 -28.14
N ASN A 36 1.44 9.52 -27.87
CA ASN A 36 2.62 10.28 -28.35
C ASN A 36 3.83 10.22 -27.41
N LEU A 37 3.79 9.34 -26.40
CA LEU A 37 4.94 9.13 -25.51
C LEU A 37 6.16 8.68 -26.32
N SER A 38 7.29 9.38 -26.13
CA SER A 38 8.55 8.94 -26.72
C SER A 38 8.94 7.55 -26.19
N ILE A 39 9.60 6.76 -27.03
CA ILE A 39 10.12 5.43 -26.64
C ILE A 39 10.97 5.53 -25.36
N LEU A 40 11.74 6.60 -25.21
CA LEU A 40 12.56 6.84 -24.04
C LEU A 40 11.70 6.98 -22.76
N ASN A 41 10.64 7.79 -22.81
CA ASN A 41 9.72 7.96 -21.68
C ASN A 41 9.02 6.65 -21.31
N PHE A 42 8.59 5.88 -22.32
CA PHE A 42 8.00 4.56 -22.10
C PHE A 42 8.97 3.60 -21.39
N LEU A 43 10.24 3.57 -21.83
CA LEU A 43 11.28 2.74 -21.19
C LEU A 43 11.53 3.18 -19.74
N ILE A 44 11.66 4.49 -19.50
CA ILE A 44 11.84 5.02 -18.13
C ILE A 44 10.68 4.61 -17.22
N LEU A 45 9.42 4.81 -17.65
CA LEU A 45 8.25 4.42 -16.89
C LEU A 45 8.19 2.92 -16.64
N SER A 46 8.57 2.11 -17.62
CA SER A 46 8.64 0.65 -17.49
C SER A 46 9.67 0.22 -16.44
N ILE A 47 10.87 0.82 -16.47
CA ILE A 47 11.92 0.56 -15.49
C ILE A 47 11.46 0.96 -14.08
N LEU A 48 10.88 2.15 -13.92
CA LEU A 48 10.36 2.63 -12.64
C LEU A 48 9.27 1.70 -12.09
N THR A 49 8.40 1.20 -12.97
CA THR A 49 7.35 0.23 -12.59
C THR A 49 7.97 -1.08 -12.10
N ILE A 50 8.98 -1.61 -12.78
CA ILE A 50 9.68 -2.83 -12.36
C ILE A 50 10.36 -2.61 -11.00
N ILE A 51 11.04 -1.48 -10.81
CA ILE A 51 11.67 -1.12 -9.53
C ILE A 51 10.61 -1.09 -8.42
N THR A 52 9.47 -0.46 -8.65
CA THR A 52 8.36 -0.40 -7.69
C THR A 52 7.84 -1.80 -7.33
N ILE A 53 7.70 -2.69 -8.31
CA ILE A 53 7.29 -4.08 -8.07
C ILE A 53 8.34 -4.81 -7.22
N ILE A 54 9.63 -4.62 -7.50
CA ILE A 54 10.72 -5.23 -6.73
C ILE A 54 10.72 -4.72 -5.29
N LEU A 55 10.61 -3.42 -5.05
CA LEU A 55 10.59 -2.83 -3.71
C LEU A 55 9.38 -3.31 -2.90
N ASN A 56 8.18 -3.29 -3.49
CA ASN A 56 6.98 -3.82 -2.86
C ASN A 56 7.10 -5.33 -2.56
N GLY A 57 7.69 -6.10 -3.46
CA GLY A 57 7.95 -7.52 -3.25
C GLY A 57 8.97 -7.79 -2.15
N ASN A 58 10.06 -7.01 -2.10
CA ASN A 58 11.05 -7.11 -1.05
C ASN A 58 10.45 -6.78 0.33
N ARG A 59 9.56 -5.81 0.42
CA ARG A 59 8.79 -5.50 1.63
C ARG A 59 7.98 -6.71 2.11
N ILE A 60 7.28 -7.40 1.19
CA ILE A 60 6.55 -8.63 1.50
C ILE A 60 7.50 -9.69 2.06
N LYS A 61 8.66 -9.90 1.41
CA LYS A 61 9.70 -10.85 1.84
C LYS A 61 10.22 -10.52 3.25
N ILE A 62 10.53 -9.25 3.54
CA ILE A 62 11.03 -8.81 4.86
C ILE A 62 9.99 -9.13 5.94
N LEU A 63 8.72 -8.74 5.72
CA LEU A 63 7.65 -8.91 6.70
C LEU A 63 7.25 -10.37 6.91
N THR A 64 7.18 -11.18 5.85
CA THR A 64 6.86 -12.61 5.99
C THR A 64 8.00 -13.37 6.67
N ARG A 65 9.25 -12.97 6.42
CA ARG A 65 10.43 -13.57 7.06
C ARG A 65 10.47 -13.36 8.58
N TYR A 66 9.96 -12.21 9.04
CA TYR A 66 9.81 -11.96 10.48
C TYR A 66 8.91 -13.00 11.16
N TYR A 67 7.93 -13.53 10.43
CA TYR A 67 7.05 -14.61 10.89
C TYR A 67 7.55 -16.01 10.46
N ASN A 68 8.85 -16.17 10.22
CA ASN A 68 9.50 -17.43 9.80
C ASN A 68 9.03 -17.98 8.44
N LEU A 69 8.34 -17.17 7.62
CA LEU A 69 7.95 -17.56 6.28
C LEU A 69 8.96 -17.05 5.26
N LYS A 70 9.72 -17.98 4.65
CA LYS A 70 10.73 -17.67 3.62
C LYS A 70 10.12 -17.83 2.23
N LEU A 71 9.84 -16.70 1.55
CA LEU A 71 9.38 -16.71 0.17
C LEU A 71 10.56 -16.76 -0.80
N LYS A 72 10.44 -17.58 -1.87
CA LYS A 72 11.41 -17.61 -2.99
C LYS A 72 11.25 -16.35 -3.85
N PHE A 73 12.26 -16.02 -4.67
CA PHE A 73 12.23 -14.86 -5.56
C PHE A 73 10.95 -14.79 -6.42
N LYS A 74 10.66 -15.89 -7.13
CA LYS A 74 9.46 -15.98 -7.99
C LYS A 74 8.15 -15.71 -7.24
N GLU A 75 8.10 -16.04 -5.96
CA GLU A 75 6.89 -15.90 -5.14
C GLU A 75 6.67 -14.47 -4.68
N TRP A 76 7.67 -13.86 -4.03
CA TRP A 76 7.49 -12.49 -3.54
C TRP A 76 7.40 -11.48 -4.69
N PHE A 77 8.16 -11.67 -5.78
CA PHE A 77 8.06 -10.85 -6.98
C PHE A 77 6.70 -11.03 -7.67
N GLY A 78 6.29 -12.29 -7.92
CA GLY A 78 4.99 -12.60 -8.53
C GLY A 78 3.81 -12.09 -7.70
N LEU A 79 3.86 -12.21 -6.36
CA LEU A 79 2.84 -11.65 -5.47
C LEU A 79 2.79 -10.13 -5.54
N SER A 80 3.93 -9.46 -5.65
CA SER A 80 3.97 -8.02 -5.81
C SER A 80 3.37 -7.60 -7.15
N ALA A 81 3.77 -8.24 -8.25
CA ALA A 81 3.25 -7.95 -9.58
C ALA A 81 1.73 -8.15 -9.64
N ILE A 82 1.22 -9.30 -9.18
CA ILE A 82 -0.22 -9.57 -9.13
C ILE A 82 -0.96 -8.58 -8.24
N THR A 83 -0.35 -8.17 -7.11
CA THR A 83 -0.96 -7.17 -6.22
C THR A 83 -1.07 -5.81 -6.92
N THR A 84 0.00 -5.38 -7.57
CA THR A 84 0.03 -4.10 -8.31
C THR A 84 -0.99 -4.12 -9.44
N MET A 85 -0.96 -5.13 -10.31
CA MET A 85 -1.94 -5.27 -11.40
C MET A 85 -3.38 -5.38 -10.89
N GLY A 86 -3.62 -6.20 -9.86
CA GLY A 86 -4.95 -6.40 -9.30
C GLY A 86 -5.53 -5.13 -8.65
N ASN A 87 -4.68 -4.26 -8.09
CA ASN A 87 -5.14 -2.99 -7.54
C ASN A 87 -5.49 -1.97 -8.63
N TYR A 88 -4.86 -2.03 -9.81
CA TYR A 88 -5.21 -1.19 -10.95
C TYR A 88 -6.46 -1.69 -11.70
N LEU A 89 -6.61 -3.02 -11.84
CA LEU A 89 -7.71 -3.61 -12.60
C LEU A 89 -9.03 -3.63 -11.82
N ALA A 90 -8.98 -3.60 -10.50
CA ALA A 90 -10.19 -3.67 -9.70
C ALA A 90 -10.13 -2.80 -8.44
N PRO A 91 -11.19 -2.03 -8.18
CA PRO A 91 -11.29 -1.21 -6.98
C PRO A 91 -11.29 -2.10 -5.72
N LEU A 92 -11.08 -1.47 -4.55
CA LEU A 92 -11.16 -2.12 -3.23
C LEU A 92 -10.00 -3.08 -2.87
N GLY A 93 -8.82 -2.96 -3.51
CA GLY A 93 -7.63 -3.71 -3.09
C GLY A 93 -7.69 -5.21 -3.41
N LEU A 94 -8.27 -5.58 -4.55
CA LEU A 94 -8.39 -6.97 -5.01
C LEU A 94 -7.01 -7.65 -5.07
N GLY A 95 -5.97 -6.94 -5.51
CA GLY A 95 -4.60 -7.45 -5.52
C GLY A 95 -4.09 -7.85 -4.15
N MET A 96 -4.39 -7.05 -3.10
CA MET A 96 -4.04 -7.40 -1.73
C MET A 96 -4.81 -8.63 -1.24
N SER A 97 -6.08 -8.75 -1.60
CA SER A 97 -6.91 -9.91 -1.25
C SER A 97 -6.36 -11.19 -1.88
N LEU A 98 -5.98 -11.16 -3.17
CA LEU A 98 -5.35 -12.28 -3.86
C LEU A 98 -4.04 -12.72 -3.18
N ARG A 99 -3.22 -11.75 -2.76
CA ARG A 99 -2.00 -12.02 -2.00
C ARG A 99 -2.29 -12.74 -0.67
N GLY A 100 -3.28 -12.27 0.08
CA GLY A 100 -3.69 -12.90 1.34
C GLY A 100 -4.19 -14.33 1.13
N ILE A 101 -5.00 -14.56 0.10
CA ILE A 101 -5.51 -15.89 -0.28
C ILE A 101 -4.37 -16.83 -0.65
N TYR A 102 -3.42 -16.39 -1.47
CA TYR A 102 -2.25 -17.18 -1.86
C TYR A 102 -1.42 -17.61 -0.64
N LEU A 103 -1.06 -16.65 0.21
CA LEU A 103 -0.26 -16.93 1.41
C LEU A 103 -0.99 -17.91 2.35
N LYS A 104 -2.30 -17.77 2.51
CA LYS A 104 -3.10 -18.70 3.32
C LYS A 104 -3.16 -20.10 2.71
N LYS A 105 -3.47 -20.21 1.41
CA LYS A 105 -3.63 -21.51 0.73
C LYS A 105 -2.31 -22.28 0.67
N LYS A 106 -1.21 -21.62 0.26
CA LYS A 106 0.06 -22.28 0.02
C LYS A 106 0.87 -22.51 1.29
N TYR A 107 0.87 -21.53 2.19
CA TYR A 107 1.74 -21.51 3.36
C TYR A 107 1.00 -21.63 4.68
N LYS A 108 -0.32 -21.78 4.64
CA LYS A 108 -1.18 -21.76 5.84
C LYS A 108 -0.96 -20.49 6.69
N PHE A 109 -0.47 -19.41 6.07
CA PHE A 109 -0.20 -18.15 6.74
C PHE A 109 -1.49 -17.51 7.24
N PRO A 110 -1.64 -17.24 8.56
CA PRO A 110 -2.89 -16.75 9.11
C PRO A 110 -3.26 -15.37 8.57
N TYR A 111 -4.53 -15.16 8.21
CA TYR A 111 -5.01 -13.83 7.75
C TYR A 111 -4.74 -12.71 8.75
N LYS A 112 -4.77 -13.02 10.04
CA LYS A 112 -4.46 -12.05 11.10
C LYS A 112 -3.05 -11.50 10.97
N LEU A 113 -2.07 -12.37 10.76
CA LEU A 113 -0.68 -11.97 10.55
C LEU A 113 -0.52 -11.23 9.22
N PHE A 114 -1.25 -11.64 8.20
CA PHE A 114 -1.27 -10.92 6.92
C PHE A 114 -1.78 -9.48 7.07
N ILE A 115 -2.92 -9.27 7.74
CA ILE A 115 -3.43 -7.91 8.02
C ILE A 115 -2.44 -7.11 8.85
N THR A 116 -1.81 -7.74 9.84
CA THR A 116 -0.75 -7.08 10.63
C THR A 116 0.42 -6.63 9.77
N THR A 117 0.88 -7.47 8.82
CA THR A 117 1.97 -7.07 7.92
C THR A 117 1.59 -5.89 7.03
N LEU A 118 0.33 -5.84 6.56
CA LEU A 118 -0.18 -4.70 5.80
C LEU A 118 -0.21 -3.43 6.64
N ALA A 119 -0.80 -3.49 7.83
CA ALA A 119 -0.89 -2.32 8.71
C ALA A 119 0.50 -1.74 9.03
N ILE A 120 1.48 -2.60 9.32
CA ILE A 120 2.85 -2.18 9.60
C ILE A 120 3.50 -1.53 8.37
N SER A 121 3.30 -2.12 7.18
CA SER A 121 3.77 -1.51 5.94
C SER A 121 3.23 -0.09 5.78
N TYR A 122 1.92 0.11 5.95
CA TYR A 122 1.30 1.42 5.79
C TYR A 122 1.74 2.43 6.84
N ILE A 123 1.89 2.03 8.10
CA ILE A 123 2.38 2.92 9.17
C ILE A 123 3.76 3.47 8.81
N ILE A 124 4.67 2.60 8.38
CA ILE A 124 6.03 3.01 8.01
C ILE A 124 6.02 3.88 6.76
N SER A 125 5.31 3.45 5.69
CA SER A 125 5.25 4.21 4.44
C SER A 125 4.64 5.60 4.64
N PHE A 126 3.53 5.71 5.38
CA PHE A 126 2.90 7.01 5.63
C PHE A 126 3.76 7.91 6.51
N PHE A 127 4.52 7.36 7.45
CA PHE A 127 5.49 8.13 8.21
C PHE A 127 6.57 8.72 7.30
N ILE A 128 7.14 7.90 6.40
CA ILE A 128 8.18 8.33 5.45
C ILE A 128 7.62 9.36 4.47
N TYR A 129 6.43 9.09 3.87
CA TYR A 129 5.80 10.02 2.93
C TYR A 129 5.42 11.35 3.60
N GLY A 130 4.96 11.32 4.85
CA GLY A 130 4.71 12.52 5.64
C GLY A 130 5.97 13.33 5.86
N LEU A 131 7.08 12.67 6.22
CA LEU A 131 8.37 13.32 6.44
C LEU A 131 8.93 13.94 5.14
N ILE A 132 8.96 13.17 4.05
CA ILE A 132 9.40 13.67 2.74
C ILE A 132 8.52 14.81 2.25
N GLY A 133 7.19 14.67 2.39
CA GLY A 133 6.24 15.70 1.96
C GLY A 133 6.43 17.02 2.71
N VAL A 134 6.63 17.00 4.02
CA VAL A 134 6.93 18.20 4.81
C VAL A 134 8.23 18.85 4.36
N ILE A 135 9.30 18.05 4.18
CA ILE A 135 10.60 18.55 3.71
C ILE A 135 10.48 19.21 2.33
N LEU A 136 9.77 18.56 1.39
CA LEU A 136 9.58 19.08 0.04
C LEU A 136 8.79 20.39 0.02
N ILE A 137 7.75 20.53 0.83
CA ILE A 137 6.97 21.78 0.89
C ILE A 137 7.81 22.93 1.46
N ILE A 138 8.60 22.65 2.50
CA ILE A 138 9.54 23.64 3.04
C ILE A 138 10.57 24.04 1.99
N TYR A 139 11.12 23.08 1.25
CA TYR A 139 12.05 23.36 0.14
C TYR A 139 11.40 24.23 -0.96
N LEU A 140 10.17 23.92 -1.37
CA LEU A 140 9.44 24.70 -2.37
C LEU A 140 9.16 26.13 -1.88
N TYR A 141 8.83 26.30 -0.61
CA TYR A 141 8.67 27.60 0.01
C TYR A 141 9.95 28.43 -0.05
N LEU A 142 11.08 27.85 0.39
CA LEU A 142 12.36 28.57 0.45
C LEU A 142 12.93 28.90 -0.93
N LYS A 143 12.71 28.03 -1.93
CA LYS A 143 13.31 28.22 -3.27
C LYS A 143 12.40 28.98 -4.23
N TYR A 144 11.09 28.77 -4.15
CA TYR A 144 10.14 29.26 -5.14
C TYR A 144 9.05 30.16 -4.54
N ASN A 145 9.11 30.43 -3.24
CA ASN A 145 8.11 31.17 -2.49
C ASN A 145 6.68 30.58 -2.64
N PHE A 146 6.60 29.27 -2.94
CA PHE A 146 5.37 28.54 -3.13
C PHE A 146 5.03 27.76 -1.88
N PHE A 147 3.90 28.12 -1.22
CA PHE A 147 3.42 27.47 -0.02
C PHE A 147 1.92 27.23 -0.08
N ASN A 148 1.51 25.97 0.06
CA ASN A 148 0.10 25.60 0.18
C ASN A 148 -0.16 24.99 1.56
N ILE A 149 -0.89 25.72 2.39
CA ILE A 149 -1.18 25.34 3.77
C ILE A 149 -1.95 24.03 3.88
N PHE A 150 -2.88 23.74 2.97
CA PHE A 150 -3.69 22.51 3.02
C PHE A 150 -2.82 21.28 2.75
N ILE A 151 -1.95 21.35 1.74
CA ILE A 151 -1.03 20.26 1.41
C ILE A 151 -0.04 20.05 2.56
N PHE A 152 0.49 21.14 3.13
CA PHE A 152 1.39 21.07 4.29
C PHE A 152 0.72 20.38 5.48
N LEU A 153 -0.52 20.77 5.82
CA LEU A 153 -1.27 20.17 6.93
C LEU A 153 -1.56 18.68 6.72
N ILE A 154 -1.83 18.24 5.48
CA ILE A 154 -2.03 16.82 5.16
C ILE A 154 -0.77 16.01 5.47
N PHE A 155 0.40 16.43 4.97
CA PHE A 155 1.65 15.72 5.22
C PHE A 155 2.09 15.79 6.69
N LEU A 156 1.88 16.94 7.34
CA LEU A 156 2.14 17.10 8.77
C LEU A 156 1.24 16.18 9.62
N CYS A 157 -0.04 16.09 9.29
CA CYS A 157 -0.97 15.18 9.95
C CYS A 157 -0.55 13.72 9.74
N MET A 158 -0.19 13.33 8.51
CA MET A 158 0.34 11.99 8.22
C MET A 158 1.58 11.68 9.06
N LEU A 159 2.52 12.63 9.17
CA LEU A 159 3.73 12.48 9.97
C LEU A 159 3.40 12.29 11.46
N ILE A 160 2.63 13.22 12.04
CA ILE A 160 2.31 13.25 13.47
C ILE A 160 1.51 12.00 13.87
N VAL A 161 0.45 11.66 13.13
CA VAL A 161 -0.40 10.51 13.46
C VAL A 161 0.42 9.21 13.44
N ASN A 162 1.23 8.99 12.41
CA ASN A 162 2.04 7.76 12.34
C ASN A 162 3.18 7.77 13.35
N PHE A 163 3.77 8.92 13.65
CA PHE A 163 4.77 9.06 14.71
C PHE A 163 4.18 8.71 16.10
N LEU A 164 2.98 9.20 16.40
CA LEU A 164 2.26 8.85 17.62
C LEU A 164 1.96 7.34 17.69
N ILE A 165 1.52 6.72 16.59
CA ILE A 165 1.30 5.27 16.53
C ILE A 165 2.59 4.50 16.79
N ILE A 166 3.72 4.98 16.27
CA ILE A 166 5.05 4.37 16.49
C ILE A 166 5.46 4.46 17.97
N ILE A 167 5.21 5.58 18.64
CA ILE A 167 5.59 5.78 20.05
C ILE A 167 4.62 5.07 20.99
N ILE A 168 3.31 5.35 20.86
CA ILE A 168 2.27 5.01 21.85
C ILE A 168 1.81 3.57 21.69
N SER A 169 2.37 2.66 21.06
CA SER A 169 1.82 1.30 20.87
C SER A 169 1.61 0.56 22.21
N PRO A 170 0.44 0.70 22.86
CA PRO A 170 0.15 0.06 24.14
C PRO A 170 -0.04 -1.45 23.94
N ARG A 171 0.30 -2.26 24.94
CA ARG A 171 -0.11 -3.65 25.00
C ARG A 171 -1.53 -3.71 25.56
N ILE A 172 -2.48 -4.11 24.74
CA ILE A 172 -3.89 -4.17 25.11
C ILE A 172 -4.26 -5.63 25.37
N LYS A 173 -5.01 -5.87 26.47
CA LYS A 173 -5.56 -7.20 26.76
C LYS A 173 -6.61 -7.58 25.71
N ASN A 174 -6.71 -8.88 25.42
CA ASN A 174 -7.69 -9.40 24.49
C ASN A 174 -9.11 -9.08 24.94
N SER A 175 -9.96 -8.65 23.99
CA SER A 175 -11.38 -8.40 24.22
C SER A 175 -12.22 -9.64 23.92
N LYS A 176 -13.41 -9.76 24.54
CA LYS A 176 -14.40 -10.80 24.19
C LYS A 176 -14.98 -10.60 22.79
N ASN A 177 -14.96 -9.38 22.26
CA ASN A 177 -15.45 -9.07 20.92
C ASN A 177 -14.41 -9.47 19.84
N LYS A 178 -14.82 -10.35 18.92
CA LYS A 178 -13.96 -10.86 17.83
C LYS A 178 -13.38 -9.74 16.96
N PHE A 179 -14.18 -8.72 16.64
CA PHE A 179 -13.75 -7.60 15.80
C PHE A 179 -12.68 -6.76 16.50
N LEU A 180 -12.90 -6.37 17.75
CA LEU A 180 -11.92 -5.66 18.56
C LEU A 180 -10.63 -6.45 18.74
N ASN A 181 -10.71 -7.78 18.87
CA ASN A 181 -9.51 -8.62 18.98
C ASN A 181 -8.62 -8.60 17.73
N TYR A 182 -9.16 -8.37 16.53
CA TYR A 182 -8.32 -8.19 15.35
C TYR A 182 -7.47 -6.91 15.48
N PHE A 183 -8.06 -5.79 15.87
CA PHE A 183 -7.33 -4.53 16.07
C PHE A 183 -6.31 -4.63 17.19
N ILE A 184 -6.71 -5.23 18.32
CA ILE A 184 -5.81 -5.47 19.46
C ILE A 184 -4.60 -6.30 19.04
N GLN A 185 -4.78 -7.33 18.23
CA GLN A 185 -3.69 -8.17 17.74
C GLN A 185 -2.76 -7.42 16.78
N VAL A 186 -3.30 -6.54 15.91
CA VAL A 186 -2.48 -5.67 15.06
C VAL A 186 -1.61 -4.76 15.93
N ILE A 187 -2.21 -4.08 16.91
CA ILE A 187 -1.50 -3.18 17.83
C ILE A 187 -0.44 -3.94 18.64
N ASN A 188 -0.78 -5.09 19.20
CA ASN A 188 0.15 -5.90 19.98
C ASN A 188 1.29 -6.48 19.13
N SER A 189 1.01 -6.85 17.89
CA SER A 189 2.04 -7.31 16.94
C SER A 189 2.97 -6.17 16.55
N TRP A 190 2.44 -4.98 16.30
CA TRP A 190 3.23 -3.77 16.10
C TRP A 190 4.14 -3.50 17.29
N SER A 191 3.61 -3.53 18.52
CA SER A 191 4.37 -3.35 19.76
C SER A 191 5.53 -4.34 19.94
N LYS A 192 5.43 -5.55 19.35
CA LYS A 192 6.53 -6.52 19.30
C LYS A 192 7.55 -6.16 18.22
N MET A 193 7.07 -5.85 17.02
CA MET A 193 7.93 -5.60 15.84
C MET A 193 8.74 -4.31 15.97
N LYS A 194 8.21 -3.26 16.60
CA LYS A 194 8.95 -2.01 16.80
C LYS A 194 10.20 -2.16 17.65
N LYS A 195 10.32 -3.22 18.44
CA LYS A 195 11.52 -3.54 19.22
C LYS A 195 12.64 -4.14 18.36
N ASP A 196 12.32 -4.66 17.19
CA ASP A 196 13.30 -5.17 16.24
C ASP A 196 13.80 -4.04 15.32
N PHE A 197 14.81 -3.33 15.82
CA PHE A 197 15.42 -2.21 15.10
C PHE A 197 15.95 -2.62 13.72
N LYS A 198 16.49 -3.86 13.58
CA LYS A 198 16.99 -4.36 12.29
C LYS A 198 15.88 -4.53 11.27
N LEU A 199 14.71 -4.98 11.73
CA LEU A 199 13.52 -5.08 10.87
C LEU A 199 13.05 -3.71 10.41
N LEU A 200 12.90 -2.77 11.36
CA LEU A 200 12.45 -1.40 11.05
C LEU A 200 13.42 -0.71 10.08
N ALA A 201 14.73 -0.78 10.34
CA ALA A 201 15.73 -0.20 9.46
C ALA A 201 15.64 -0.75 8.03
N ARG A 202 15.45 -2.07 7.86
CA ARG A 202 15.27 -2.68 6.53
C ARG A 202 14.00 -2.21 5.82
N LEU A 203 12.91 -2.00 6.55
CA LEU A 203 11.66 -1.50 5.97
C LEU A 203 11.79 -0.03 5.57
N VAL A 204 12.39 0.80 6.43
CA VAL A 204 12.66 2.22 6.13
C VAL A 204 13.56 2.36 4.91
N ILE A 205 14.68 1.62 4.86
CA ILE A 205 15.58 1.62 3.70
C ILE A 205 14.83 1.20 2.44
N ASN A 206 14.00 0.16 2.52
CA ASN A 206 13.22 -0.31 1.36
C ASN A 206 12.18 0.70 0.88
N ASP A 207 11.71 1.60 1.72
CA ASP A 207 10.70 2.61 1.38
C ASP A 207 11.31 3.95 0.92
N LEU A 208 12.61 4.16 1.18
CA LEU A 208 13.36 5.33 0.73
C LEU A 208 13.90 5.18 -0.71
N PHE A 209 14.01 3.96 -1.20
CA PHE A 209 14.41 3.61 -2.57
C PHE A 209 13.21 3.21 -3.41
#